data_3abe3abafd80dfc1e3256bb6c4766d2f
#
_entry.id   3abe3abafd80dfc1e3256bb6c4766d2f
#
_cell.length_a   1.000
_cell.length_b   1.000
_cell.length_c   1.000
_cell.angle_alpha   90.00
_cell.angle_beta   90.00
_cell.angle_gamma   90.00
#
_symmetry.space_group_name_H-M   'P 1'
#
loop_
_entity.id
_entity.type
_entity.pdbx_description
1 polymer ?
#
loop_
_entity_poly.entity_id
_entity_poly.type
_entity_poly.pdbx_seq_one_letter_code
_entity_poly.pdbx_strand_id
1 'polypeptide(L)'
;MDGIKNCEKETYNGYVLNKFFLDGCECMIVEPANPLPGKMWVWKAEFFQAFPAFELEMLKRGFYLAFMNVGNTFGCPSAMKHFDVFHSELTGNLGFAKRPVMLGLSRGGLYIYNWAAKNTDKVACLYADNAVCDFKSWPAGKGKGKGSPPDWMKLQADYGFSSEKEALEYTGNPIDNLEVLAKAGIPLVHTTGTHDEVVPMEENTDIVEACYKKLGGVIKVFRHPGGHHPHGLENPEPLIDFILKNGIGLGSVFPDKQ
;
A
#
# COMPACT_ATOMS: atom_id res chain seq x y z
N MET A 1 14.81 8.21 16.84
CA MET A 1 13.33 8.30 17.09
C MET A 1 13.03 8.79 18.50
N ASP A 2 13.61 9.95 18.85
CA ASP A 2 13.37 10.58 20.13
C ASP A 2 11.91 11.08 20.17
N GLY A 3 11.18 10.70 21.21
CA GLY A 3 9.76 11.05 21.38
C GLY A 3 8.79 9.85 21.40
N ILE A 4 9.18 8.68 20.93
CA ILE A 4 8.33 7.48 21.02
C ILE A 4 8.49 6.86 22.42
N LYS A 5 7.40 6.79 23.18
CA LYS A 5 7.41 6.13 24.50
C LYS A 5 7.47 4.61 24.32
N ASN A 6 8.25 3.92 25.19
CA ASN A 6 8.38 2.46 25.20
C ASN A 6 8.80 1.87 23.83
N CYS A 7 9.77 2.51 23.17
CA CYS A 7 10.29 2.05 21.90
C CYS A 7 11.36 0.97 22.11
N GLU A 8 11.13 -0.22 21.58
CA GLU A 8 12.11 -1.30 21.50
C GLU A 8 12.91 -1.17 20.20
N LYS A 9 14.23 -1.40 20.26
CA LYS A 9 15.10 -1.37 19.09
C LYS A 9 15.53 -2.77 18.70
N GLU A 10 15.30 -3.09 17.43
CA GLU A 10 15.72 -4.33 16.79
C GLU A 10 16.50 -4.03 15.49
N THR A 11 16.81 -5.08 14.74
CA THR A 11 17.44 -4.95 13.43
C THR A 11 16.55 -5.53 12.34
N TYR A 12 16.37 -4.76 11.26
CA TYR A 12 15.66 -5.19 10.05
C TYR A 12 16.60 -5.09 8.84
N ASN A 13 17.08 -6.24 8.32
CA ASN A 13 18.00 -6.28 7.19
C ASN A 13 19.21 -5.33 7.32
N GLY A 14 19.78 -5.20 8.54
CA GLY A 14 20.92 -4.33 8.82
C GLY A 14 20.58 -2.87 9.16
N TYR A 15 19.31 -2.51 9.13
CA TYR A 15 18.81 -1.18 9.53
C TYR A 15 18.23 -1.21 10.95
N VAL A 16 18.20 -0.05 11.61
CA VAL A 16 17.56 0.09 12.93
C VAL A 16 16.04 0.02 12.76
N LEU A 17 15.41 -0.92 13.44
CA LEU A 17 13.96 -1.07 13.55
C LEU A 17 13.51 -0.59 14.93
N ASN A 18 12.60 0.36 14.95
CA ASN A 18 11.92 0.84 16.15
C ASN A 18 10.52 0.22 16.23
N LYS A 19 10.23 -0.50 17.32
CA LYS A 19 8.93 -1.12 17.59
C LYS A 19 8.27 -0.44 18.78
N PHE A 20 7.01 -0.12 18.64
CA PHE A 20 6.23 0.54 19.69
C PHE A 20 4.74 0.24 19.52
N PHE A 21 3.93 0.60 20.49
CA PHE A 21 2.48 0.50 20.42
C PHE A 21 1.85 1.88 20.28
N LEU A 22 0.87 1.99 19.39
CA LEU A 22 0.05 3.18 19.20
C LEU A 22 -1.39 2.74 18.95
N ASP A 23 -2.33 3.32 19.68
CA ASP A 23 -3.77 3.03 19.55
C ASP A 23 -4.10 1.52 19.61
N GLY A 24 -3.38 0.78 20.48
CA GLY A 24 -3.51 -0.66 20.64
C GLY A 24 -2.87 -1.51 19.57
N CYS A 25 -2.26 -0.93 18.56
CA CYS A 25 -1.60 -1.62 17.44
C CYS A 25 -0.08 -1.57 17.57
N GLU A 26 0.59 -2.69 17.23
CA GLU A 26 2.03 -2.72 17.09
C GLU A 26 2.46 -1.89 15.87
N CYS A 27 3.40 -0.98 16.06
CA CYS A 27 3.94 -0.12 15.01
C CYS A 27 5.43 -0.36 14.83
N MET A 28 5.89 -0.24 13.61
CA MET A 28 7.27 -0.45 13.21
C MET A 28 7.75 0.70 12.34
N ILE A 29 8.94 1.23 12.66
CA ILE A 29 9.63 2.23 11.85
C ILE A 29 11.06 1.80 11.64
N VAL A 30 11.46 1.62 10.38
CA VAL A 30 12.85 1.34 9.99
C VAL A 30 13.53 2.64 9.59
N GLU A 31 14.67 2.92 10.20
CA GLU A 31 15.46 4.10 9.91
C GLU A 31 16.44 3.85 8.76
N PRO A 32 16.50 4.69 7.73
CA PRO A 32 17.57 4.61 6.73
C PRO A 32 18.92 5.03 7.34
N ALA A 33 20.02 4.53 6.78
CA ALA A 33 21.36 4.90 7.25
C ALA A 33 21.65 6.40 7.04
N ASN A 34 21.18 6.97 5.94
CA ASN A 34 21.35 8.38 5.58
C ASN A 34 19.97 8.98 5.23
N PRO A 35 19.22 9.50 6.22
CA PRO A 35 17.88 10.01 6.00
C PRO A 35 17.84 11.19 5.03
N LEU A 36 16.86 11.20 4.13
CA LEU A 36 16.54 12.38 3.33
C LEU A 36 15.94 13.50 4.23
N PRO A 37 16.16 14.77 3.88
CA PRO A 37 15.50 15.89 4.56
C PRO A 37 13.98 15.72 4.55
N GLY A 38 13.33 16.10 5.66
CA GLY A 38 11.88 16.03 5.80
C GLY A 38 11.32 14.63 6.07
N LYS A 39 12.19 13.65 6.41
CA LYS A 39 11.78 12.28 6.77
C LYS A 39 10.79 11.68 5.77
N MET A 40 11.18 11.62 4.52
CA MET A 40 10.40 10.94 3.47
C MET A 40 10.25 9.46 3.81
N TRP A 41 9.09 8.87 3.52
CA TRP A 41 8.78 7.52 3.96
C TRP A 41 7.87 6.72 3.04
N VAL A 42 8.04 5.41 3.13
CA VAL A 42 7.16 4.40 2.55
C VAL A 42 6.29 3.85 3.67
N TRP A 43 5.00 3.79 3.46
CA TRP A 43 4.05 3.15 4.37
C TRP A 43 3.60 1.81 3.79
N LYS A 44 4.15 0.73 4.31
CA LYS A 44 3.71 -0.62 3.94
C LYS A 44 2.46 -0.97 4.75
N ALA A 45 1.37 -1.29 4.08
CA ALA A 45 0.08 -1.46 4.73
C ALA A 45 -0.15 -2.86 5.30
N GLU A 46 0.52 -3.88 4.75
CA GLU A 46 0.36 -5.29 5.13
C GLU A 46 1.68 -6.06 4.92
N PHE A 47 1.83 -7.24 5.51
CA PHE A 47 2.95 -8.18 5.28
C PHE A 47 4.35 -7.56 5.46
N PHE A 48 4.59 -6.91 6.61
CA PHE A 48 5.79 -6.11 6.87
C PHE A 48 7.11 -6.73 6.43
N GLN A 49 7.33 -8.02 6.70
CA GLN A 49 8.61 -8.69 6.37
C GLN A 49 8.65 -9.34 4.98
N ALA A 50 7.51 -9.42 4.29
CA ALA A 50 7.42 -10.15 3.04
C ALA A 50 7.94 -9.32 1.85
N PHE A 51 8.74 -9.95 0.99
CA PHE A 51 9.20 -9.41 -0.30
C PHE A 51 9.79 -7.99 -0.21
N PRO A 52 10.85 -7.75 0.59
CA PRO A 52 11.31 -6.41 0.96
C PRO A 52 12.20 -5.71 -0.08
N ALA A 53 12.31 -6.22 -1.30
CA ALA A 53 13.27 -5.70 -2.29
C ALA A 53 13.08 -4.21 -2.57
N PHE A 54 11.84 -3.77 -2.80
CA PHE A 54 11.51 -2.36 -3.03
C PHE A 54 11.83 -1.51 -1.80
N GLU A 55 11.39 -1.95 -0.62
CA GLU A 55 11.58 -1.20 0.63
C GLU A 55 13.07 -1.04 0.98
N LEU A 56 13.87 -2.08 0.74
CA LEU A 56 15.31 -2.02 0.97
C LEU A 56 16.00 -1.01 0.03
N GLU A 57 15.57 -0.93 -1.22
CA GLU A 57 16.07 0.08 -2.16
C GLU A 57 15.62 1.50 -1.75
N MET A 58 14.41 1.68 -1.23
CA MET A 58 13.96 2.97 -0.70
C MET A 58 14.73 3.37 0.57
N LEU A 59 15.01 2.42 1.49
CA LEU A 59 15.86 2.65 2.66
C LEU A 59 17.29 3.10 2.27
N LYS A 60 17.90 2.47 1.25
CA LYS A 60 19.20 2.90 0.71
C LYS A 60 19.19 4.34 0.21
N ARG A 61 18.05 4.80 -0.32
CA ARG A 61 17.82 6.17 -0.82
C ARG A 61 17.44 7.17 0.26
N GLY A 62 17.42 6.74 1.52
CA GLY A 62 17.16 7.61 2.66
C GLY A 62 15.69 7.79 3.03
N PHE A 63 14.79 6.96 2.47
CA PHE A 63 13.39 6.90 2.91
C PHE A 63 13.28 6.04 4.17
N TYR A 64 12.45 6.45 5.11
CA TYR A 64 12.00 5.60 6.20
C TYR A 64 11.00 4.57 5.69
N LEU A 65 10.91 3.41 6.35
CA LEU A 65 9.83 2.45 6.16
C LEU A 65 8.98 2.44 7.43
N ALA A 66 7.67 2.54 7.28
CA ALA A 66 6.74 2.50 8.40
C ALA A 66 5.62 1.49 8.16
N PHE A 67 5.13 0.88 9.26
CA PHE A 67 4.09 -0.12 9.26
C PHE A 67 3.29 -0.05 10.56
N MET A 68 1.99 -0.29 10.47
CA MET A 68 1.10 -0.46 11.61
C MET A 68 0.30 -1.76 11.45
N ASN A 69 0.41 -2.64 12.43
CA ASN A 69 -0.29 -3.91 12.42
C ASN A 69 -1.74 -3.72 12.91
N VAL A 70 -2.65 -3.57 11.99
CA VAL A 70 -4.10 -3.53 12.26
C VAL A 70 -4.77 -4.91 12.14
N GLY A 71 -3.96 -5.96 12.05
CA GLY A 71 -4.41 -7.32 11.83
C GLY A 71 -4.95 -7.58 10.42
N ASN A 72 -5.43 -8.81 10.21
CA ASN A 72 -6.09 -9.17 8.96
C ASN A 72 -7.53 -8.62 8.95
N THR A 73 -7.70 -7.37 8.54
CA THR A 73 -8.96 -6.61 8.59
C THR A 73 -9.45 -6.17 7.21
N PHE A 74 -8.78 -6.56 6.15
CA PHE A 74 -9.12 -6.24 4.75
C PHE A 74 -9.34 -4.74 4.49
N GLY A 75 -8.67 -3.87 5.25
CA GLY A 75 -8.85 -2.42 5.12
C GLY A 75 -10.25 -1.93 5.46
N CYS A 76 -10.95 -2.59 6.39
CA CYS A 76 -12.29 -2.19 6.82
C CYS A 76 -12.31 -0.80 7.49
N PRO A 77 -13.48 -0.17 7.62
CA PRO A 77 -13.58 1.20 8.17
C PRO A 77 -12.98 1.40 9.56
N SER A 78 -13.01 0.38 10.43
CA SER A 78 -12.39 0.46 11.76
C SER A 78 -10.88 0.46 11.68
N ALA A 79 -10.28 -0.37 10.83
CA ALA A 79 -8.83 -0.41 10.60
C ALA A 79 -8.32 0.93 10.03
N MET A 80 -9.09 1.59 9.17
CA MET A 80 -8.71 2.89 8.60
C MET A 80 -8.64 4.01 9.66
N LYS A 81 -9.36 3.91 10.77
CA LYS A 81 -9.24 4.85 11.90
C LYS A 81 -7.88 4.73 12.59
N HIS A 82 -7.35 3.52 12.77
CA HIS A 82 -6.00 3.30 13.28
C HIS A 82 -4.94 3.91 12.33
N PHE A 83 -5.15 3.81 11.02
CA PHE A 83 -4.28 4.45 10.02
C PHE A 83 -4.31 5.99 10.14
N ASP A 84 -5.47 6.60 10.43
CA ASP A 84 -5.56 8.05 10.67
C ASP A 84 -4.74 8.45 11.90
N VAL A 85 -4.80 7.68 12.98
CA VAL A 85 -4.00 7.91 14.19
C VAL A 85 -2.50 7.76 13.90
N PHE A 86 -2.12 6.70 13.17
CA PHE A 86 -0.72 6.45 12.81
C PHE A 86 -0.14 7.57 11.94
N HIS A 87 -0.85 7.98 10.89
CA HIS A 87 -0.43 9.09 10.06
C HIS A 87 -0.27 10.38 10.87
N SER A 88 -1.23 10.69 11.74
CA SER A 88 -1.20 11.88 12.58
C SER A 88 -0.01 11.88 13.54
N GLU A 89 0.31 10.73 14.15
CA GLU A 89 1.47 10.58 15.02
C GLU A 89 2.79 10.81 14.27
N LEU A 90 2.96 10.12 13.11
CA LEU A 90 4.19 10.25 12.34
C LEU A 90 4.41 11.67 11.81
N THR A 91 3.38 12.29 11.27
CA THR A 91 3.52 13.61 10.63
C THR A 91 3.46 14.76 11.61
N GLY A 92 2.66 14.66 12.67
CA GLY A 92 2.47 15.71 13.67
C GLY A 92 3.54 15.71 14.75
N ASN A 93 3.81 14.56 15.34
CA ASN A 93 4.71 14.44 16.51
C ASN A 93 6.13 14.04 16.14
N LEU A 94 6.29 13.15 15.15
CA LEU A 94 7.61 12.63 14.77
C LEU A 94 8.25 13.37 13.59
N GLY A 95 7.53 14.31 12.96
CA GLY A 95 8.03 15.20 11.91
C GLY A 95 8.29 14.52 10.56
N PHE A 96 7.58 13.46 10.26
CA PHE A 96 7.61 12.81 8.94
C PHE A 96 6.95 13.66 7.87
N ALA A 97 7.33 13.45 6.61
CA ALA A 97 6.67 14.07 5.47
C ALA A 97 5.15 13.79 5.49
N LYS A 98 4.34 14.80 5.17
CA LYS A 98 2.88 14.68 5.23
C LYS A 98 2.31 13.64 4.26
N ARG A 99 3.03 13.34 3.18
CA ARG A 99 2.57 12.51 2.07
C ARG A 99 3.51 11.32 1.88
N PRO A 100 3.19 10.13 2.41
CA PRO A 100 3.94 8.90 2.14
C PRO A 100 3.70 8.35 0.74
N VAL A 101 4.62 7.50 0.30
CA VAL A 101 4.36 6.46 -0.68
C VAL A 101 3.71 5.29 0.05
N MET A 102 2.50 4.89 -0.35
CA MET A 102 1.82 3.74 0.27
C MET A 102 2.03 2.49 -0.56
N LEU A 103 2.43 1.40 0.09
CA LEU A 103 2.67 0.09 -0.53
C LEU A 103 1.63 -0.93 -0.05
N GLY A 104 0.92 -1.55 -0.99
CA GLY A 104 -0.04 -2.61 -0.73
C GLY A 104 0.21 -3.86 -1.57
N LEU A 105 0.70 -4.93 -0.94
CA LEU A 105 0.83 -6.25 -1.55
C LEU A 105 -0.48 -7.01 -1.38
N SER A 106 -0.96 -7.72 -2.42
CA SER A 106 -2.13 -8.60 -2.33
C SER A 106 -3.34 -7.87 -1.71
N ARG A 107 -3.91 -8.40 -0.61
CA ARG A 107 -4.99 -7.73 0.13
C ARG A 107 -4.61 -6.35 0.70
N GLY A 108 -3.32 -6.04 0.78
CA GLY A 108 -2.82 -4.70 1.12
C GLY A 108 -3.33 -3.61 0.17
N GLY A 109 -3.74 -3.97 -1.04
CA GLY A 109 -4.42 -3.08 -1.96
C GLY A 109 -5.68 -2.45 -1.36
N LEU A 110 -6.53 -3.24 -0.70
CA LEU A 110 -7.72 -2.74 -0.01
C LEU A 110 -7.38 -1.65 1.01
N TYR A 111 -6.30 -1.82 1.78
CA TYR A 111 -5.90 -0.86 2.81
C TYR A 111 -5.45 0.47 2.21
N ILE A 112 -4.51 0.43 1.24
CA ILE A 112 -3.94 1.66 0.69
C ILE A 112 -4.98 2.48 -0.09
N TYR A 113 -5.84 1.82 -0.87
CA TYR A 113 -6.88 2.49 -1.64
C TYR A 113 -8.00 3.03 -0.76
N ASN A 114 -8.48 2.24 0.21
CA ASN A 114 -9.56 2.66 1.11
C ASN A 114 -9.17 3.86 1.97
N TRP A 115 -7.91 3.88 2.44
CA TRP A 115 -7.41 5.02 3.20
C TRP A 115 -7.16 6.23 2.30
N ALA A 116 -6.52 6.05 1.14
CA ALA A 116 -6.20 7.12 0.21
C ALA A 116 -7.46 7.82 -0.31
N ALA A 117 -8.53 7.08 -0.61
CA ALA A 117 -9.78 7.66 -1.11
C ALA A 117 -10.42 8.67 -0.13
N LYS A 118 -10.15 8.54 1.18
CA LYS A 118 -10.61 9.45 2.23
C LYS A 118 -9.57 10.50 2.64
N ASN A 119 -8.32 10.35 2.21
CA ASN A 119 -7.17 11.15 2.64
C ASN A 119 -6.30 11.57 1.44
N THR A 120 -6.93 12.04 0.37
CA THR A 120 -6.24 12.32 -0.90
C THR A 120 -5.13 13.35 -0.81
N ASP A 121 -5.23 14.29 0.11
CA ASP A 121 -4.21 15.33 0.40
C ASP A 121 -2.99 14.78 1.16
N LYS A 122 -3.10 13.56 1.69
CA LYS A 122 -2.09 12.90 2.52
C LYS A 122 -1.31 11.79 1.82
N VAL A 123 -1.42 11.65 0.51
CA VAL A 123 -0.78 10.56 -0.25
C VAL A 123 0.12 11.13 -1.36
N ALA A 124 1.33 10.60 -1.48
CA ALA A 124 2.26 10.96 -2.54
C ALA A 124 2.08 10.08 -3.78
N CYS A 125 1.97 8.77 -3.59
CA CYS A 125 1.82 7.76 -4.63
C CYS A 125 1.26 6.47 -4.01
N LEU A 126 0.47 5.71 -4.77
CA LEU A 126 0.10 4.34 -4.39
C LEU A 126 0.90 3.35 -5.24
N TYR A 127 1.60 2.45 -4.56
CA TYR A 127 2.19 1.26 -5.17
C TYR A 127 1.40 0.02 -4.75
N ALA A 128 0.78 -0.62 -5.72
CA ALA A 128 -0.06 -1.80 -5.56
C ALA A 128 0.55 -3.00 -6.30
N ASP A 129 0.76 -4.10 -5.62
CA ASP A 129 1.46 -5.28 -6.12
C ASP A 129 0.58 -6.52 -6.02
N ASN A 130 0.20 -7.11 -7.17
CA ASN A 130 -0.80 -8.18 -7.25
C ASN A 130 -2.01 -7.88 -6.36
N ALA A 131 -2.44 -6.61 -6.38
CA ALA A 131 -3.29 -6.03 -5.35
C ALA A 131 -4.76 -6.37 -5.56
N VAL A 132 -5.44 -6.70 -4.46
CA VAL A 132 -6.90 -6.79 -4.43
C VAL A 132 -7.47 -5.39 -4.57
N CYS A 133 -8.21 -5.17 -5.67
CA CYS A 133 -8.90 -3.92 -5.96
C CYS A 133 -10.43 -4.08 -5.97
N ASP A 134 -10.91 -5.32 -5.97
CA ASP A 134 -12.30 -5.69 -5.72
C ASP A 134 -12.36 -6.93 -4.83
N PHE A 135 -12.90 -6.81 -3.64
CA PHE A 135 -13.00 -7.95 -2.74
C PHE A 135 -14.01 -9.01 -3.22
N LYS A 136 -14.83 -8.71 -4.24
CA LYS A 136 -15.69 -9.68 -4.91
C LYS A 136 -14.89 -10.64 -5.77
N SER A 137 -13.76 -10.20 -6.35
CA SER A 137 -12.77 -11.06 -6.98
C SER A 137 -12.06 -11.92 -5.93
N TRP A 138 -11.41 -11.29 -4.96
CA TRP A 138 -10.79 -11.97 -3.82
C TRP A 138 -11.04 -11.15 -2.53
N PRO A 139 -11.52 -11.77 -1.45
CA PRO A 139 -11.60 -13.22 -1.19
C PRO A 139 -12.91 -13.88 -1.61
N ALA A 140 -13.93 -13.17 -2.14
CA ALA A 140 -15.23 -13.77 -2.41
C ALA A 140 -15.20 -14.84 -3.51
N GLY A 141 -14.25 -14.80 -4.45
CA GLY A 141 -14.15 -15.77 -5.54
C GLY A 141 -15.35 -15.74 -6.50
N LYS A 142 -15.92 -14.56 -6.74
CA LYS A 142 -17.08 -14.39 -7.63
C LYS A 142 -16.68 -14.16 -9.10
N GLY A 143 -15.40 -14.23 -9.40
CA GLY A 143 -14.83 -14.12 -10.73
C GLY A 143 -14.05 -15.37 -11.12
N LYS A 144 -12.87 -15.18 -11.74
CA LYS A 144 -11.96 -16.23 -12.19
C LYS A 144 -11.05 -16.76 -11.09
N GLY A 145 -10.74 -15.92 -10.09
CA GLY A 145 -9.86 -16.25 -8.98
C GLY A 145 -10.47 -17.31 -8.06
N LYS A 146 -9.59 -18.06 -7.38
CA LYS A 146 -9.99 -19.19 -6.52
C LYS A 146 -10.80 -18.79 -5.30
N GLY A 147 -10.70 -17.51 -4.86
CA GLY A 147 -11.30 -17.06 -3.63
C GLY A 147 -10.72 -17.73 -2.37
N SER A 148 -11.24 -17.31 -1.22
CA SER A 148 -10.91 -17.85 0.10
C SER A 148 -12.14 -17.78 1.00
N PRO A 149 -12.92 -18.87 1.15
CA PRO A 149 -14.12 -18.83 1.98
C PRO A 149 -13.88 -18.37 3.42
N PRO A 150 -12.79 -18.78 4.12
CA PRO A 150 -12.52 -18.28 5.46
C PRO A 150 -12.26 -16.76 5.48
N ASP A 151 -11.50 -16.24 4.53
CA ASP A 151 -11.22 -14.80 4.42
C ASP A 151 -12.47 -14.01 4.01
N TRP A 152 -13.33 -14.61 3.17
CA TRP A 152 -14.60 -14.00 2.79
C TRP A 152 -15.55 -13.85 3.97
N MET A 153 -15.67 -14.89 4.81
CA MET A 153 -16.47 -14.82 6.03
C MET A 153 -15.91 -13.77 7.00
N LYS A 154 -14.59 -13.74 7.16
CA LYS A 154 -13.94 -12.76 8.04
C LYS A 154 -14.12 -11.34 7.53
N LEU A 155 -13.93 -11.08 6.23
CA LEU A 155 -14.14 -9.77 5.62
C LEU A 155 -15.57 -9.26 5.88
N GLN A 156 -16.59 -10.12 5.69
CA GLN A 156 -17.97 -9.74 5.95
C GLN A 156 -18.19 -9.31 7.40
N ALA A 157 -17.60 -10.04 8.33
CA ALA A 157 -17.66 -9.70 9.76
C ALA A 157 -16.93 -8.39 10.07
N ASP A 158 -15.72 -8.19 9.53
CA ASP A 158 -14.91 -6.97 9.76
C ASP A 158 -15.56 -5.71 9.19
N TYR A 159 -16.25 -5.83 8.04
CA TYR A 159 -17.02 -4.73 7.44
C TYR A 159 -18.39 -4.52 8.08
N GLY A 160 -18.87 -5.49 8.88
CA GLY A 160 -20.18 -5.45 9.54
C GLY A 160 -21.35 -5.70 8.59
N PHE A 161 -21.14 -6.42 7.48
CA PHE A 161 -22.22 -6.79 6.57
C PHE A 161 -23.19 -7.78 7.25
N SER A 162 -24.48 -7.51 7.12
CA SER A 162 -25.54 -8.37 7.69
C SER A 162 -25.81 -9.62 6.86
N SER A 163 -25.35 -9.63 5.60
CA SER A 163 -25.54 -10.74 4.67
C SER A 163 -24.51 -10.73 3.54
N GLU A 164 -24.28 -11.88 2.93
CA GLU A 164 -23.46 -11.98 1.71
C GLU A 164 -24.00 -11.10 0.57
N LYS A 165 -25.30 -10.97 0.46
CA LYS A 165 -25.94 -10.10 -0.55
C LYS A 165 -25.48 -8.65 -0.37
N GLU A 166 -25.53 -8.13 0.84
CA GLU A 166 -25.06 -6.77 1.15
C GLU A 166 -23.58 -6.59 0.80
N ALA A 167 -22.73 -7.58 1.12
CA ALA A 167 -21.32 -7.54 0.76
C ALA A 167 -21.10 -7.52 -0.75
N LEU A 168 -21.89 -8.28 -1.53
CA LEU A 168 -21.81 -8.32 -2.99
C LEU A 168 -22.35 -7.05 -3.66
N GLU A 169 -23.28 -6.35 -3.03
CA GLU A 169 -23.83 -5.06 -3.49
C GLU A 169 -22.95 -3.86 -3.06
N TYR A 170 -21.90 -4.08 -2.27
CA TYR A 170 -21.01 -3.01 -1.82
C TYR A 170 -20.29 -2.34 -2.99
N THR A 171 -20.31 -0.99 -2.99
CA THR A 171 -19.74 -0.12 -4.03
C THR A 171 -18.62 0.77 -3.52
N GLY A 172 -17.91 0.32 -2.48
CA GLY A 172 -16.80 1.04 -1.88
C GLY A 172 -15.44 0.38 -2.10
N ASN A 173 -15.33 -0.56 -3.04
CA ASN A 173 -14.05 -1.17 -3.40
C ASN A 173 -13.08 -0.16 -4.04
N PRO A 174 -11.77 -0.43 -4.06
CA PRO A 174 -10.80 0.39 -4.78
C PRO A 174 -11.23 0.76 -6.20
N ILE A 175 -11.74 -0.19 -6.98
CA ILE A 175 -12.23 0.04 -8.36
C ILE A 175 -13.39 1.04 -8.44
N ASP A 176 -14.16 1.19 -7.37
CA ASP A 176 -15.33 2.09 -7.31
C ASP A 176 -14.94 3.53 -6.93
N ASN A 177 -13.76 3.75 -6.35
CA ASN A 177 -13.32 5.02 -5.74
C ASN A 177 -12.17 5.71 -6.49
N LEU A 178 -11.95 5.37 -7.75
CA LEU A 178 -10.80 5.89 -8.53
C LEU A 178 -10.94 7.38 -8.87
N GLU A 179 -12.16 7.88 -8.99
CA GLU A 179 -12.41 9.27 -9.42
C GLU A 179 -11.83 10.29 -8.42
N VAL A 180 -11.99 10.06 -7.12
CA VAL A 180 -11.46 10.99 -6.10
C VAL A 180 -9.93 11.03 -6.11
N LEU A 181 -9.27 9.90 -6.37
CA LEU A 181 -7.81 9.81 -6.50
C LEU A 181 -7.31 10.50 -7.76
N ALA A 182 -8.00 10.30 -8.89
CA ALA A 182 -7.65 10.94 -10.17
C ALA A 182 -7.82 12.47 -10.09
N LYS A 183 -8.91 12.96 -9.51
CA LYS A 183 -9.13 14.40 -9.27
C LYS A 183 -8.06 15.02 -8.38
N ALA A 184 -7.55 14.27 -7.40
CA ALA A 184 -6.46 14.70 -6.54
C ALA A 184 -5.07 14.58 -7.20
N GLY A 185 -4.97 14.00 -8.39
CA GLY A 185 -3.73 13.82 -9.12
C GLY A 185 -2.76 12.83 -8.48
N ILE A 186 -3.24 11.83 -7.73
CA ILE A 186 -2.39 10.84 -7.06
C ILE A 186 -1.84 9.86 -8.11
N PRO A 187 -0.52 9.75 -8.31
CA PRO A 187 0.03 8.76 -9.22
C PRO A 187 -0.18 7.35 -8.68
N LEU A 188 -0.54 6.42 -9.57
CA LEU A 188 -0.65 5.01 -9.27
C LEU A 188 0.45 4.23 -9.99
N VAL A 189 1.06 3.26 -9.31
CA VAL A 189 1.92 2.28 -9.96
C VAL A 189 1.53 0.89 -9.51
N HIS A 190 1.39 -0.02 -10.46
CA HIS A 190 1.08 -1.41 -10.20
C HIS A 190 2.16 -2.33 -10.74
N THR A 191 2.42 -3.42 -10.03
CA THR A 191 3.07 -4.62 -10.54
C THR A 191 2.05 -5.75 -10.53
N THR A 192 2.05 -6.61 -11.56
CA THR A 192 1.08 -7.70 -11.62
C THR A 192 1.62 -8.89 -12.44
N GLY A 193 1.41 -10.09 -11.89
CA GLY A 193 1.68 -11.35 -12.58
C GLY A 193 0.58 -11.67 -13.58
N THR A 194 0.96 -11.97 -14.84
CA THR A 194 -0.01 -12.29 -15.91
C THR A 194 -0.67 -13.65 -15.75
N HIS A 195 -0.19 -14.47 -14.80
CA HIS A 195 -0.73 -15.79 -14.48
C HIS A 195 -1.19 -15.87 -13.01
N ASP A 196 -1.60 -14.73 -12.44
CA ASP A 196 -2.11 -14.68 -11.07
C ASP A 196 -3.52 -15.31 -11.00
N GLU A 197 -3.61 -16.51 -10.42
CA GLU A 197 -4.87 -17.22 -10.22
C GLU A 197 -5.55 -16.89 -8.87
N VAL A 198 -4.87 -16.15 -7.98
CA VAL A 198 -5.39 -15.75 -6.68
C VAL A 198 -6.10 -14.41 -6.79
N VAL A 199 -5.40 -13.41 -7.35
CA VAL A 199 -5.90 -12.07 -7.62
C VAL A 199 -5.76 -11.77 -9.13
N PRO A 200 -6.65 -12.30 -9.97
CA PRO A 200 -6.55 -12.13 -11.41
C PRO A 200 -6.47 -10.66 -11.82
N MET A 201 -5.47 -10.31 -12.65
CA MET A 201 -5.25 -8.94 -13.04
C MET A 201 -6.45 -8.33 -13.77
N GLU A 202 -7.18 -9.15 -14.55
CA GLU A 202 -8.34 -8.72 -15.35
C GLU A 202 -9.51 -8.23 -14.48
N GLU A 203 -9.57 -8.67 -13.22
CA GLU A 203 -10.61 -8.32 -12.26
C GLU A 203 -10.18 -7.21 -11.29
N ASN A 204 -8.90 -6.87 -11.30
CA ASN A 204 -8.27 -5.92 -10.37
C ASN A 204 -7.47 -4.84 -11.12
N THR A 205 -6.19 -5.10 -11.39
CA THR A 205 -5.26 -4.12 -11.97
C THR A 205 -5.71 -3.57 -13.32
N ASP A 206 -6.24 -4.41 -14.22
CA ASP A 206 -6.66 -3.98 -15.57
C ASP A 206 -7.88 -3.04 -15.51
N ILE A 207 -8.81 -3.31 -14.58
CA ILE A 207 -9.95 -2.40 -14.34
C ILE A 207 -9.46 -1.06 -13.82
N VAL A 208 -8.57 -1.09 -12.82
CA VAL A 208 -7.97 0.15 -12.27
C VAL A 208 -7.25 0.92 -13.37
N GLU A 209 -6.40 0.27 -14.17
CA GLU A 209 -5.65 0.91 -15.25
C GLU A 209 -6.56 1.59 -16.27
N ALA A 210 -7.54 0.84 -16.78
CA ALA A 210 -8.47 1.33 -17.80
C ALA A 210 -9.30 2.51 -17.29
N CYS A 211 -9.88 2.38 -16.09
CA CYS A 211 -10.71 3.43 -15.51
C CYS A 211 -9.88 4.65 -15.12
N TYR A 212 -8.70 4.46 -14.51
CA TYR A 212 -7.86 5.56 -14.06
C TYR A 212 -7.34 6.40 -15.23
N LYS A 213 -6.91 5.77 -16.33
CA LYS A 213 -6.53 6.46 -17.58
C LYS A 213 -7.70 7.25 -18.18
N LYS A 214 -8.92 6.66 -18.19
CA LYS A 214 -10.13 7.34 -18.68
C LYS A 214 -10.46 8.57 -17.84
N LEU A 215 -10.17 8.56 -16.54
CA LEU A 215 -10.33 9.70 -15.63
C LEU A 215 -9.20 10.74 -15.75
N GLY A 216 -8.21 10.54 -16.62
CA GLY A 216 -7.05 11.42 -16.79
C GLY A 216 -5.97 11.25 -15.72
N GLY A 217 -6.06 10.21 -14.89
CA GLY A 217 -5.09 9.91 -13.86
C GLY A 217 -3.78 9.32 -14.42
N VAL A 218 -2.69 9.56 -13.71
CA VAL A 218 -1.36 9.04 -14.06
C VAL A 218 -1.19 7.65 -13.45
N ILE A 219 -1.11 6.62 -14.28
CA ILE A 219 -0.89 5.23 -13.85
C ILE A 219 0.16 4.55 -14.72
N LYS A 220 1.03 3.76 -14.08
CA LYS A 220 1.97 2.85 -14.73
C LYS A 220 1.75 1.44 -14.24
N VAL A 221 1.65 0.48 -15.14
CA VAL A 221 1.53 -0.95 -14.81
C VAL A 221 2.72 -1.71 -15.38
N PHE A 222 3.40 -2.45 -14.51
CA PHE A 222 4.46 -3.39 -14.85
C PHE A 222 3.90 -4.81 -14.79
N ARG A 223 3.77 -5.46 -15.95
CA ARG A 223 3.33 -6.84 -16.06
C ARG A 223 4.53 -7.76 -16.20
N HIS A 224 4.52 -8.88 -15.49
CA HIS A 224 5.56 -9.90 -15.59
C HIS A 224 4.94 -11.30 -15.73
N PRO A 225 5.65 -12.28 -16.34
CA PRO A 225 5.15 -13.64 -16.52
C PRO A 225 5.24 -14.45 -15.22
N GLY A 226 4.48 -14.04 -14.20
CA GLY A 226 4.44 -14.68 -12.88
C GLY A 226 3.01 -14.91 -12.42
N GLY A 227 2.88 -15.66 -11.32
CA GLY A 227 1.64 -15.83 -10.56
C GLY A 227 1.51 -14.80 -9.45
N HIS A 228 0.78 -15.16 -8.38
CA HIS A 228 0.58 -14.31 -7.21
C HIS A 228 1.88 -14.06 -6.43
N HIS A 229 2.78 -15.02 -6.45
CA HIS A 229 4.09 -14.95 -5.80
C HIS A 229 5.21 -15.30 -6.80
N PRO A 230 6.44 -14.74 -6.60
CA PRO A 230 6.79 -13.72 -5.63
C PRO A 230 6.21 -12.34 -5.98
N HIS A 231 6.09 -11.46 -4.98
CA HIS A 231 5.74 -10.06 -5.18
C HIS A 231 6.97 -9.22 -5.55
N GLY A 232 6.72 -8.08 -6.21
CA GLY A 232 7.75 -7.15 -6.65
C GLY A 232 8.25 -7.42 -8.06
N LEU A 233 9.19 -6.60 -8.46
CA LEU A 233 9.98 -6.78 -9.68
C LEU A 233 11.38 -7.27 -9.30
N GLU A 234 11.98 -8.12 -10.12
CA GLU A 234 13.38 -8.53 -9.97
C GLU A 234 14.31 -7.30 -9.97
N ASN A 235 14.05 -6.35 -10.85
CA ASN A 235 14.67 -5.02 -10.82
C ASN A 235 13.61 -3.96 -10.47
N PRO A 236 13.62 -3.40 -9.25
CA PRO A 236 12.65 -2.40 -8.83
C PRO A 236 12.94 -0.97 -9.34
N GLU A 237 14.09 -0.72 -9.98
CA GLU A 237 14.49 0.63 -10.41
C GLU A 237 13.43 1.35 -11.27
N PRO A 238 12.85 0.76 -12.34
CA PRO A 238 11.85 1.46 -13.15
C PRO A 238 10.59 1.85 -12.36
N LEU A 239 10.23 1.06 -11.35
CA LEU A 239 9.13 1.32 -10.43
C LEU A 239 9.47 2.50 -9.52
N ILE A 240 10.67 2.49 -8.95
CA ILE A 240 11.17 3.55 -8.05
C ILE A 240 11.27 4.87 -8.82
N ASP A 241 11.82 4.87 -10.03
CA ASP A 241 11.93 6.06 -10.89
C ASP A 241 10.56 6.69 -11.14
N PHE A 242 9.54 5.86 -11.40
CA PHE A 242 8.18 6.36 -11.57
C PHE A 242 7.67 7.05 -10.30
N ILE A 243 7.87 6.43 -9.13
CA ILE A 243 7.44 6.96 -7.83
C ILE A 243 8.15 8.28 -7.52
N LEU A 244 9.47 8.32 -7.67
CA LEU A 244 10.28 9.51 -7.40
C LEU A 244 9.88 10.68 -8.30
N LYS A 245 9.70 10.41 -9.59
CA LYS A 245 9.32 11.43 -10.59
C LYS A 245 7.90 11.96 -10.38
N ASN A 246 6.91 11.08 -10.23
CA ASN A 246 5.49 11.45 -10.28
C ASN A 246 4.89 11.68 -8.89
N GLY A 247 5.35 10.94 -7.87
CA GLY A 247 4.83 11.02 -6.50
C GLY A 247 5.56 12.05 -5.63
N ILE A 248 6.89 12.06 -5.72
CA ILE A 248 7.74 12.86 -4.81
C ILE A 248 8.28 14.13 -5.47
N GLY A 249 8.37 14.18 -6.81
CA GLY A 249 8.97 15.30 -7.53
C GLY A 249 10.50 15.34 -7.45
N LEU A 250 11.16 14.22 -7.14
CA LEU A 250 12.61 14.10 -6.98
C LEU A 250 13.32 13.47 -8.20
N GLY A 251 12.67 13.42 -9.36
CA GLY A 251 13.19 12.73 -10.55
C GLY A 251 14.57 13.20 -11.07
N SER A 252 15.10 14.31 -10.58
CA SER A 252 16.44 14.81 -10.92
C SER A 252 17.46 14.74 -9.78
N VAL A 253 17.07 14.29 -8.60
CA VAL A 253 17.93 14.29 -7.39
C VAL A 253 18.83 13.06 -7.32
N PHE A 254 18.46 11.99 -7.99
CA PHE A 254 19.24 10.75 -8.08
C PHE A 254 19.74 10.60 -9.53
N PRO A 255 21.00 11.02 -9.84
CA PRO A 255 21.57 10.83 -11.18
C PRO A 255 21.65 9.34 -11.48
N ASP A 256 21.39 8.98 -12.74
CA ASP A 256 21.58 7.63 -13.26
C ASP A 256 22.92 7.07 -12.79
N LYS A 257 22.88 5.90 -12.15
CA LYS A 257 24.11 5.15 -11.86
C LYS A 257 24.69 4.72 -13.20
N GLN A 258 25.78 5.36 -13.61
CA GLN A 258 26.63 4.91 -14.73
C GLN A 258 27.26 3.56 -14.41
#